data_51984d562c34721e4b366b3fe0db73f2
#
_entry.id   51984d562c34721e4b366b3fe0db73f2
#
_cell.length_a   1.000
_cell.length_b   1.000
_cell.length_c   1.000
_cell.angle_alpha   90.00
_cell.angle_beta   90.00
_cell.angle_gamma   90.00
#
_symmetry.space_group_name_H-M   'P 1'
#
loop_
_entity.id
_entity.type
_entity.pdbx_description
1 polymer ?
#
loop_
_entity_poly.entity_id
_entity_poly.type
_entity_poly.pdbx_seq_one_letter_code
_entity_poly.pdbx_strand_id
1 'polypeptide(L)'
;MGLDINIVSVHRVVATKPADAYVGSQYDRTPKWRQVAYERGAWELHELLAMLYSKRGGTKEDFNNTTVRLYKRDLRFLHAPLAATILEHMKKGRVVYAESSF
;
A
#
# COMPACT_ATOMS: atom_id res chain seq x y z
N MET A 1 11.69 15.61 8.96
CA MET A 1 10.44 14.88 9.11
C MET A 1 10.65 13.42 8.69
N GLY A 2 9.98 12.53 9.35
CA GLY A 2 10.15 11.10 9.10
C GLY A 2 9.28 10.57 7.98
N LEU A 3 9.71 9.46 7.41
CA LEU A 3 8.91 8.71 6.44
C LEU A 3 8.02 7.72 7.17
N ASP A 4 6.74 7.75 6.87
CA ASP A 4 5.75 6.78 7.35
C ASP A 4 5.18 6.02 6.16
N ILE A 5 5.20 4.69 6.23
CA ILE A 5 4.60 3.83 5.22
C ILE A 5 3.48 3.03 5.89
N ASN A 6 2.28 3.17 5.38
CA ASN A 6 1.13 2.38 5.82
C ASN A 6 0.75 1.40 4.71
N ILE A 7 0.58 0.15 5.08
CA ILE A 7 0.06 -0.87 4.17
C ILE A 7 -1.32 -1.25 4.70
N VAL A 8 -2.31 -1.12 3.83
CA VAL A 8 -3.71 -1.30 4.21
C VAL A 8 -4.39 -2.28 3.27
N SER A 9 -5.43 -2.93 3.75
CA SER A 9 -6.27 -3.76 2.89
C SER A 9 -7.70 -3.23 2.90
N VAL A 10 -8.35 -3.31 1.76
CA VAL A 10 -9.73 -2.91 1.59
C VAL A 10 -10.49 -3.99 0.82
N HIS A 11 -11.80 -3.98 0.96
CA HIS A 11 -12.63 -4.85 0.14
C HIS A 11 -12.56 -4.37 -1.32
N ARG A 12 -12.53 -5.31 -2.27
CA ARG A 12 -12.42 -5.00 -3.70
C ARG A 12 -13.50 -4.08 -4.25
N VAL A 13 -14.65 -3.97 -3.57
CA VAL A 13 -15.70 -3.02 -3.98
C VAL A 13 -15.37 -1.58 -3.61
N VAL A 14 -14.39 -1.37 -2.70
CA VAL A 14 -13.97 -0.04 -2.27
C VAL A 14 -12.98 0.56 -3.27
N ALA A 15 -11.98 -0.22 -3.66
CA ALA A 15 -10.93 0.25 -4.55
C ALA A 15 -10.32 -0.91 -5.32
N THR A 16 -10.01 -0.68 -6.59
CA THR A 16 -9.30 -1.64 -7.44
C THR A 16 -8.26 -0.96 -8.34
N LYS A 17 -8.20 0.36 -8.34
CA LYS A 17 -7.24 1.12 -9.18
C LYS A 17 -5.81 0.72 -8.84
N PRO A 18 -4.91 0.65 -9.83
CA PRO A 18 -3.51 0.29 -9.56
C PRO A 18 -2.70 1.36 -8.85
N ALA A 19 -3.12 2.63 -8.92
CA ALA A 19 -2.46 3.75 -8.25
C ALA A 19 -3.47 4.86 -7.99
N ASP A 20 -3.15 5.75 -7.05
CA ASP A 20 -3.97 6.90 -6.70
C ASP A 20 -5.40 6.53 -6.27
N ALA A 21 -5.56 5.37 -5.65
CA ALA A 21 -6.86 4.93 -5.14
C ALA A 21 -7.14 5.56 -3.78
N TYR A 22 -8.39 5.96 -3.55
CA TYR A 22 -8.83 6.37 -2.23
C TYR A 22 -9.19 5.13 -1.42
N VAL A 23 -8.49 4.90 -0.33
CA VAL A 23 -8.68 3.73 0.52
C VAL A 23 -9.16 4.08 1.93
N GLY A 24 -9.47 5.36 2.16
CA GLY A 24 -9.76 5.87 3.48
C GLY A 24 -8.51 6.40 4.17
N SER A 25 -8.68 7.04 5.30
CA SER A 25 -7.58 7.55 6.10
C SER A 25 -7.75 7.14 7.55
N GLN A 26 -6.71 7.37 8.36
CA GLN A 26 -6.80 7.14 9.80
C GLN A 26 -7.91 7.97 10.46
N TYR A 27 -8.35 9.04 9.82
CA TYR A 27 -9.42 9.90 10.30
C TYR A 27 -10.79 9.49 9.77
N ASP A 28 -10.82 8.73 8.68
CA ASP A 28 -12.04 8.25 8.04
C ASP A 28 -12.12 6.74 8.19
N ARG A 29 -12.30 6.29 9.41
CA ARG A 29 -12.29 4.87 9.78
C ARG A 29 -13.53 4.15 9.28
N THR A 30 -13.54 3.84 8.00
CA THR A 30 -14.59 2.97 7.50
C THR A 30 -14.33 1.53 7.96
N PRO A 31 -15.40 0.76 8.26
CA PRO A 31 -15.23 -0.64 8.64
C PRO A 31 -14.56 -1.51 7.57
N LYS A 32 -14.42 -0.98 6.36
CA LYS A 32 -13.87 -1.69 5.20
C LYS A 32 -12.35 -1.58 5.08
N TRP A 33 -11.75 -0.71 5.89
CA TRP A 33 -10.33 -0.43 5.87
C TRP A 33 -9.65 -1.17 7.03
N ARG A 34 -8.53 -1.86 6.74
CA ARG A 34 -7.74 -2.54 7.75
C ARG A 34 -6.27 -2.26 7.56
N GLN A 35 -5.58 -1.93 8.65
CA GLN A 35 -4.13 -1.77 8.60
C GLN A 35 -3.48 -3.16 8.56
N VAL A 36 -2.60 -3.36 7.57
CA VAL A 36 -1.83 -4.61 7.42
C VAL A 36 -0.48 -4.47 8.11
N ALA A 37 0.21 -3.34 7.88
CA ALA A 37 1.52 -3.07 8.44
C ALA A 37 1.79 -1.57 8.47
N TYR A 38 2.72 -1.17 9.33
CA TYR A 38 3.23 0.18 9.41
C TYR A 38 4.75 0.12 9.51
N GLU A 39 5.44 0.86 8.65
CA GLU A 39 6.90 0.94 8.63
C GLU A 39 7.32 2.39 8.72
N ARG A 40 8.26 2.70 9.60
CA ARG A 40 8.78 4.04 9.77
C ARG A 40 10.23 4.11 9.32
N GLY A 41 10.55 5.13 8.52
CA GLY A 41 11.92 5.35 8.06
C GLY A 41 12.45 4.32 7.08
N ALA A 42 11.59 3.50 6.50
CA ALA A 42 11.97 2.43 5.58
C ALA A 42 12.14 2.98 4.16
N TRP A 43 13.20 3.74 3.91
CA TRP A 43 13.43 4.41 2.62
C TRP A 43 13.64 3.43 1.46
N GLU A 44 14.24 2.27 1.70
CA GLU A 44 14.38 1.25 0.65
C GLU A 44 13.03 0.71 0.20
N LEU A 45 12.13 0.47 1.14
CA LEU A 45 10.76 0.07 0.82
C LEU A 45 10.05 1.18 0.07
N HIS A 46 10.21 2.43 0.50
CA HIS A 46 9.61 3.58 -0.18
C HIS A 46 10.07 3.68 -1.64
N GLU A 47 11.36 3.48 -1.91
CA GLU A 47 11.88 3.52 -3.28
C GLU A 47 11.27 2.45 -4.16
N LEU A 48 11.11 1.23 -3.65
CA LEU A 48 10.42 0.16 -4.37
C LEU A 48 8.97 0.55 -4.67
N LEU A 49 8.26 1.07 -3.66
CA LEU A 49 6.86 1.48 -3.83
C LEU A 49 6.72 2.62 -4.83
N ALA A 50 7.65 3.59 -4.81
CA ALA A 50 7.65 4.70 -5.76
C ALA A 50 7.85 4.21 -7.18
N MET A 51 8.73 3.23 -7.40
CA MET A 51 8.93 2.61 -8.70
C MET A 51 7.65 1.92 -9.18
N LEU A 52 7.01 1.15 -8.32
CA LEU A 52 5.75 0.48 -8.65
C LEU A 52 4.64 1.48 -8.96
N TYR A 53 4.58 2.56 -8.19
CA TYR A 53 3.61 3.62 -8.39
C TYR A 53 3.74 4.23 -9.79
N SER A 54 4.95 4.57 -10.19
CA SER A 54 5.22 5.12 -11.52
C SER A 54 4.84 4.13 -12.62
N LYS A 55 5.21 2.86 -12.47
CA LYS A 55 4.89 1.81 -13.46
C LYS A 55 3.40 1.56 -13.60
N ARG A 56 2.63 1.81 -12.54
CA ARG A 56 1.18 1.56 -12.52
C ARG A 56 0.35 2.80 -12.87
N GLY A 57 1.00 3.82 -13.43
CA GLY A 57 0.30 5.01 -13.91
C GLY A 57 -0.04 6.03 -12.86
N GLY A 58 0.72 6.08 -11.77
CA GLY A 58 0.55 7.12 -10.77
C GLY A 58 0.71 8.51 -11.37
N THR A 59 -0.14 9.43 -10.95
CA THR A 59 -0.22 10.76 -11.55
C THR A 59 0.60 11.83 -10.84
N LYS A 60 1.00 11.58 -9.59
CA LYS A 60 1.82 12.52 -8.83
C LYS A 60 3.30 12.36 -9.18
N GLU A 61 4.03 13.46 -9.10
CA GLU A 61 5.47 13.46 -9.33
C GLU A 61 6.20 12.58 -8.31
N ASP A 62 5.82 12.70 -7.03
CA ASP A 62 6.38 11.92 -5.95
C ASP A 62 5.35 10.96 -5.38
N PHE A 63 5.82 9.79 -4.95
CA PHE A 63 4.97 8.86 -4.21
C PHE A 63 4.86 9.33 -2.76
N ASN A 64 4.01 10.33 -2.54
CA ASN A 64 3.77 10.96 -1.25
C ASN A 64 2.30 11.30 -1.11
N ASN A 65 1.68 10.85 -0.01
CA ASN A 65 0.26 11.05 0.26
C ASN A 65 -0.66 10.50 -0.84
N THR A 66 -0.27 9.39 -1.42
CA THR A 66 -1.04 8.67 -2.42
C THR A 66 -0.81 7.17 -2.26
N THR A 67 -1.48 6.35 -3.06
CA THR A 67 -1.46 4.91 -2.90
C THR A 67 -0.97 4.20 -4.15
N VAL A 68 -0.37 3.03 -3.95
CA VAL A 68 -0.08 2.07 -5.02
C VAL A 68 -0.60 0.70 -4.61
N ARG A 69 -1.28 0.02 -5.52
CA ARG A 69 -1.79 -1.32 -5.27
C ARG A 69 -0.65 -2.32 -5.31
N LEU A 70 -0.63 -3.23 -4.34
CA LEU A 70 0.30 -4.35 -4.30
C LEU A 70 -0.40 -5.60 -4.84
N TYR A 71 0.33 -6.34 -5.68
CA TYR A 71 -0.14 -7.61 -6.25
C TYR A 71 0.70 -8.75 -5.69
N LYS A 72 0.19 -9.97 -5.82
CA LYS A 72 0.89 -11.16 -5.33
C LYS A 72 2.32 -11.26 -5.88
N ARG A 73 2.53 -10.91 -7.16
CA ARG A 73 3.85 -10.93 -7.79
C ARG A 73 4.85 -9.96 -7.16
N ASP A 74 4.37 -8.91 -6.48
CA ASP A 74 5.25 -7.92 -5.84
C ASP A 74 5.86 -8.44 -4.54
N LEU A 75 5.25 -9.46 -3.93
CA LEU A 75 5.66 -9.95 -2.62
C LEU A 75 7.08 -10.51 -2.61
N ARG A 76 7.57 -10.94 -3.77
CA ARG A 76 8.95 -11.44 -3.91
C ARG A 76 10.02 -10.39 -3.62
N PHE A 77 9.66 -9.10 -3.69
CA PHE A 77 10.58 -7.99 -3.43
C PHE A 77 10.54 -7.53 -1.98
N LEU A 78 9.65 -8.08 -1.17
CA LEU A 78 9.46 -7.69 0.22
C LEU A 78 10.09 -8.72 1.15
N HIS A 79 10.49 -8.29 2.35
CA HIS A 79 10.99 -9.25 3.33
C HIS A 79 9.87 -10.20 3.75
N ALA A 80 10.27 -11.44 4.11
CA ALA A 80 9.33 -12.54 4.27
C ALA A 80 8.20 -12.29 5.28
N PRO A 81 8.43 -11.73 6.48
CA PRO A 81 7.34 -11.47 7.41
C PRO A 81 6.28 -10.53 6.86
N LEU A 82 6.70 -9.45 6.19
CA LEU A 82 5.78 -8.50 5.58
C LEU A 82 5.00 -9.15 4.44
N ALA A 83 5.69 -9.88 3.57
CA ALA A 83 5.06 -10.58 2.44
C ALA A 83 4.01 -11.58 2.93
N ALA A 84 4.30 -12.33 4.00
CA ALA A 84 3.37 -13.30 4.56
C ALA A 84 2.11 -12.62 5.11
N THR A 85 2.26 -11.51 5.80
CA THR A 85 1.13 -10.77 6.36
C THR A 85 0.24 -10.22 5.24
N ILE A 86 0.84 -9.66 4.19
CA ILE A 86 0.10 -9.16 3.04
C ILE A 86 -0.66 -10.29 2.34
N LEU A 87 0.01 -11.42 2.15
CA LEU A 87 -0.59 -12.57 1.47
C LEU A 87 -1.83 -13.08 2.19
N GLU A 88 -1.85 -13.06 3.51
CA GLU A 88 -3.01 -13.48 4.28
C GLU A 88 -4.24 -12.63 3.97
N HIS A 89 -4.07 -11.32 3.84
CA HIS A 89 -5.17 -10.43 3.45
C HIS A 89 -5.63 -10.72 2.02
N MET A 90 -4.70 -10.98 1.10
CA MET A 90 -5.04 -11.32 -0.28
C MET A 90 -5.81 -12.63 -0.37
N LYS A 91 -5.46 -13.63 0.45
CA LYS A 91 -6.17 -14.91 0.50
C LYS A 91 -7.62 -14.76 0.95
N LYS A 92 -7.93 -13.70 1.68
CA LYS A 92 -9.30 -13.37 2.10
C LYS A 92 -10.06 -12.56 1.04
N GLY A 93 -9.50 -12.41 -0.15
CA GLY A 93 -10.10 -11.66 -1.24
C GLY A 93 -10.00 -10.15 -1.10
N ARG A 94 -9.11 -9.66 -0.24
CA ARG A 94 -8.92 -8.23 -0.04
C ARG A 94 -7.85 -7.67 -0.98
N VAL A 95 -7.98 -6.40 -1.30
CA VAL A 95 -7.01 -5.67 -2.12
C VAL A 95 -6.07 -4.92 -1.18
N VAL A 96 -4.77 -4.95 -1.44
CA VAL A 96 -3.76 -4.35 -0.57
C VAL A 96 -3.12 -3.16 -1.26
N TYR A 97 -3.03 -2.05 -0.52
CA TYR A 97 -2.41 -0.80 -0.96
C TYR A 97 -1.31 -0.38 -0.01
N ALA A 98 -0.31 0.28 -0.54
CA ALA A 98 0.72 0.94 0.24
C ALA A 98 0.63 2.45 0.04
N GLU A 99 0.89 3.20 1.10
CA GLU A 99 0.89 4.66 1.10
C GLU A 99 2.12 5.14 1.85
N SER A 100 2.84 6.09 1.26
CA SER A 100 3.96 6.76 1.93
C SER A 100 3.57 8.19 2.27
N SER A 101 4.10 8.68 3.39
CA SER A 101 3.93 10.06 3.83
C SER A 101 5.25 10.56 4.41
N PHE A 102 5.76 11.66 3.89
CA PHE A 102 7.01 12.26 4.37
C PHE A 102 7.05 13.76 4.18
#